data_9f4ed4222b2d387703fe63fe4a632620
#
_entry.id   9f4ed4222b2d387703fe63fe4a632620
#
_cell.length_a   1.000
_cell.length_b   1.000
_cell.length_c   1.000
_cell.angle_alpha   90.00
_cell.angle_beta   90.00
_cell.angle_gamma   90.00
#
_symmetry.space_group_name_H-M   'P 1'
#
loop_
_entity.id
_entity.type
_entity.pdbx_description
1 polymer ?
#
loop_
_entity_poly.entity_id
_entity_poly.type
_entity_poly.pdbx_seq_one_letter_code
_entity_poly.pdbx_strand_id
1 'polypeptide(L)'
;MLPIDLQGRRAFVAGVADDAGFGFAIAKALAEAGATVCVGTWPPALNIFLNLLERGKMDASRRLRSGELLQFEKIYALDAAYDRYDDIPEDVRGNKRYKDVGDCTIEGVAKRLTDDFGDKPLDILVHSLANGPEVKKPLLETSRNGYLTAVSVSAYSLVSMIARFGPLMRDNASVVSLTYMASERVIPGYGGGMSSAKAALESDTRTLAFEAGRKFGVRVNTISAGPWASRAASAIGIIERMVEYVAKTAPLTSPLEPSDVGNVAAFLCSPLAGGITGTTVYVDKGYHSMGMGYEPFSQLSS
;
A
#
# COMPACT_ATOMS: atom_id res chain seq x y z
N MET A 1 -23.87 14.87 -11.24
CA MET A 1 -22.48 14.39 -11.15
C MET A 1 -22.47 13.26 -10.15
N LEU A 2 -21.77 12.14 -10.42
CA LEU A 2 -21.57 11.05 -9.46
C LEU A 2 -20.25 11.31 -8.70
N PRO A 3 -20.28 12.01 -7.56
CA PRO A 3 -19.05 12.30 -6.82
C PRO A 3 -18.56 11.06 -6.06
N ILE A 4 -17.25 10.93 -5.92
CA ILE A 4 -16.68 10.04 -4.89
C ILE A 4 -16.87 10.77 -3.56
N ASP A 5 -17.77 10.25 -2.73
CA ASP A 5 -18.08 10.81 -1.41
C ASP A 5 -17.76 9.78 -0.33
N LEU A 6 -16.83 10.16 0.56
CA LEU A 6 -16.38 9.38 1.70
C LEU A 6 -16.59 10.13 3.02
N GLN A 7 -17.48 11.14 3.05
CA GLN A 7 -17.80 11.88 4.27
C GLN A 7 -18.29 10.91 5.37
N GLY A 8 -17.80 11.10 6.57
CA GLY A 8 -18.12 10.25 7.73
C GLY A 8 -17.49 8.86 7.70
N ARG A 9 -16.67 8.56 6.69
CA ARG A 9 -15.89 7.33 6.62
C ARG A 9 -14.53 7.52 7.27
N ARG A 10 -14.07 6.50 8.01
CA ARG A 10 -12.71 6.46 8.56
C ARG A 10 -11.86 5.46 7.81
N ALA A 11 -10.70 5.92 7.38
CA ALA A 11 -9.69 5.12 6.69
C ALA A 11 -8.48 4.88 7.59
N PHE A 12 -7.95 3.66 7.55
CA PHE A 12 -6.63 3.33 8.05
C PHE A 12 -5.72 2.96 6.88
N VAL A 13 -4.66 3.73 6.68
CA VAL A 13 -3.67 3.50 5.60
C VAL A 13 -2.38 2.99 6.22
N ALA A 14 -2.11 1.70 6.09
CA ALA A 14 -0.86 1.08 6.52
C ALA A 14 0.25 1.33 5.50
N GLY A 15 1.39 1.84 5.95
CA GLY A 15 2.56 2.05 5.10
C GLY A 15 2.73 3.50 4.61
N VAL A 16 2.48 4.48 5.47
CA VAL A 16 2.79 5.89 5.21
C VAL A 16 3.99 6.30 6.05
N ALA A 17 5.10 6.67 5.40
CA ALA A 17 6.34 7.06 6.06
C ALA A 17 6.92 8.39 5.54
N ASP A 18 6.42 8.87 4.41
CA ASP A 18 6.75 10.15 3.76
C ASP A 18 5.68 10.50 2.73
N ASP A 19 5.86 11.60 2.01
CA ASP A 19 4.94 12.11 1.00
C ASP A 19 5.22 11.62 -0.44
N ALA A 20 6.23 10.78 -0.63
CA ALA A 20 6.63 10.29 -1.95
C ALA A 20 6.00 8.95 -2.34
N GLY A 21 5.40 8.23 -1.37
CA GLY A 21 4.86 6.89 -1.59
C GLY A 21 3.39 6.86 -2.01
N PHE A 22 2.96 5.75 -2.60
CA PHE A 22 1.55 5.52 -2.93
C PHE A 22 0.64 5.55 -1.70
N GLY A 23 1.10 5.08 -0.53
CA GLY A 23 0.33 5.14 0.71
C GLY A 23 -0.09 6.57 1.06
N PHE A 24 0.82 7.54 0.93
CA PHE A 24 0.51 8.95 1.14
C PHE A 24 -0.46 9.50 0.08
N ALA A 25 -0.25 9.17 -1.20
CA ALA A 25 -1.14 9.61 -2.28
C ALA A 25 -2.56 9.07 -2.11
N ILE A 26 -2.70 7.81 -1.67
CA ILE A 26 -4.00 7.21 -1.34
C ILE A 26 -4.63 7.93 -0.13
N ALA A 27 -3.86 8.15 0.95
CA ALA A 27 -4.34 8.87 2.13
C ALA A 27 -4.87 10.26 1.77
N LYS A 28 -4.14 10.98 0.89
CA LYS A 28 -4.56 12.29 0.37
C LYS A 28 -5.84 12.20 -0.45
N ALA A 29 -5.94 11.24 -1.38
CA ALA A 29 -7.13 11.07 -2.23
C ALA A 29 -8.38 10.70 -1.41
N LEU A 30 -8.23 9.88 -0.37
CA LEU A 30 -9.32 9.55 0.57
C LEU A 30 -9.78 10.80 1.35
N ALA A 31 -8.84 11.62 1.82
CA ALA A 31 -9.15 12.88 2.48
C ALA A 31 -9.82 13.91 1.54
N GLU A 32 -9.35 14.01 0.29
CA GLU A 32 -10.00 14.83 -0.76
C GLU A 32 -11.45 14.41 -1.02
N ALA A 33 -11.74 13.12 -0.82
CA ALA A 33 -13.09 12.58 -0.92
C ALA A 33 -13.91 12.72 0.38
N GLY A 34 -13.35 13.31 1.44
CA GLY A 34 -14.03 13.59 2.70
C GLY A 34 -13.82 12.56 3.81
N ALA A 35 -12.97 11.53 3.61
CA ALA A 35 -12.68 10.57 4.65
C ALA A 35 -11.77 11.15 5.74
N THR A 36 -12.00 10.74 6.98
CA THR A 36 -11.04 10.94 8.08
C THR A 36 -9.96 9.87 7.98
N VAL A 37 -8.69 10.26 8.02
CA VAL A 37 -7.56 9.36 7.74
C VAL A 37 -6.68 9.14 8.95
N CYS A 38 -6.52 7.87 9.34
CA CYS A 38 -5.48 7.39 10.23
C CYS A 38 -4.40 6.67 9.43
N VAL A 39 -3.15 6.70 9.89
CA VAL A 39 -2.03 6.03 9.19
C VAL A 39 -1.23 5.13 10.12
N GLY A 40 -0.68 4.05 9.54
CA GLY A 40 0.30 3.18 10.15
C GLY A 40 1.69 3.45 9.57
N THR A 41 2.64 3.78 10.43
CA THR A 41 4.01 4.12 10.05
C THR A 41 4.98 3.15 10.70
N TRP A 42 5.92 2.61 9.91
CA TRP A 42 6.96 1.73 10.40
C TRP A 42 7.80 2.39 11.50
N PRO A 43 8.01 1.76 12.68
CA PRO A 43 8.67 2.38 13.82
C PRO A 43 9.98 3.08 13.51
N PRO A 44 10.92 2.51 12.71
CA PRO A 44 12.13 3.21 12.34
C PRO A 44 11.95 4.50 11.55
N ALA A 45 10.83 4.68 10.86
CA ALA A 45 10.52 5.88 10.08
C ALA A 45 9.63 6.88 10.84
N LEU A 46 8.97 6.45 11.92
CA LEU A 46 7.94 7.23 12.62
C LEU A 46 8.43 8.63 13.06
N ASN A 47 9.54 8.69 13.78
CA ASN A 47 10.06 9.96 14.27
C ASN A 47 10.48 10.90 13.13
N ILE A 48 10.98 10.34 12.02
CA ILE A 48 11.33 11.13 10.83
C ILE A 48 10.07 11.71 10.24
N PHE A 49 9.03 10.90 10.07
CA PHE A 49 7.75 11.31 9.52
C PHE A 49 7.08 12.40 10.37
N LEU A 50 7.01 12.21 11.70
CA LEU A 50 6.46 13.21 12.63
C LEU A 50 7.22 14.55 12.56
N ASN A 51 8.56 14.50 12.54
CA ASN A 51 9.37 15.71 12.41
C ASN A 51 9.16 16.43 11.07
N LEU A 52 8.96 15.70 9.96
CA LEU A 52 8.67 16.30 8.66
C LEU A 52 7.32 17.01 8.66
N LEU A 53 6.31 16.42 9.30
CA LEU A 53 4.98 17.00 9.49
C LEU A 53 5.05 18.27 10.34
N GLU A 54 5.68 18.19 11.51
CA GLU A 54 5.79 19.31 12.46
C GLU A 54 6.54 20.51 11.87
N ARG A 55 7.59 20.25 11.11
CA ARG A 55 8.39 21.32 10.46
C ARG A 55 7.79 21.84 9.16
N GLY A 56 6.60 21.39 8.78
CA GLY A 56 5.95 21.82 7.54
C GLY A 56 6.67 21.39 6.25
N LYS A 57 7.61 20.44 6.34
CA LYS A 57 8.40 20.00 5.17
C LYS A 57 7.57 19.25 4.12
N MET A 58 6.36 18.84 4.49
CA MET A 58 5.41 18.14 3.63
C MET A 58 4.16 18.99 3.32
N ASP A 59 4.13 20.27 3.67
CA ASP A 59 2.92 21.10 3.53
C ASP A 59 2.48 21.28 2.08
N ALA A 60 3.42 21.39 1.15
CA ALA A 60 3.10 21.45 -0.27
C ALA A 60 2.38 20.17 -0.75
N SER A 61 2.90 18.99 -0.37
CA SER A 61 2.33 17.70 -0.74
C SER A 61 1.00 17.42 -0.03
N ARG A 62 0.85 17.91 1.22
CA ARG A 62 -0.38 17.78 2.03
C ARG A 62 -1.51 18.70 1.61
N ARG A 63 -1.25 19.71 0.78
CA ARG A 63 -2.28 20.66 0.39
C ARG A 63 -3.38 19.99 -0.42
N LEU A 64 -4.59 20.04 0.11
CA LEU A 64 -5.81 19.54 -0.52
C LEU A 64 -6.32 20.56 -1.55
N ARG A 65 -7.23 20.13 -2.41
CA ARG A 65 -7.89 21.01 -3.39
C ARG A 65 -8.71 22.13 -2.73
N SER A 66 -9.19 21.90 -1.50
CA SER A 66 -9.84 22.93 -0.68
C SER A 66 -8.89 24.06 -0.26
N GLY A 67 -7.58 23.87 -0.39
CA GLY A 67 -6.54 24.77 0.13
C GLY A 67 -6.09 24.43 1.56
N GLU A 68 -6.81 23.56 2.26
CA GLU A 68 -6.45 23.08 3.60
C GLU A 68 -5.29 22.09 3.52
N LEU A 69 -4.64 21.83 4.66
CA LEU A 69 -3.63 20.78 4.76
C LEU A 69 -4.26 19.48 5.24
N LEU A 70 -3.96 18.38 4.55
CA LEU A 70 -4.27 17.03 5.04
C LEU A 70 -3.79 16.88 6.49
N GLN A 71 -4.73 16.57 7.39
CA GLN A 71 -4.46 16.22 8.78
C GLN A 71 -4.72 14.73 8.96
N PHE A 72 -3.77 14.03 9.59
CA PHE A 72 -4.01 12.66 10.02
C PHE A 72 -4.67 12.69 11.41
N GLU A 73 -5.81 12.03 11.55
CA GLU A 73 -6.53 11.96 12.83
C GLU A 73 -5.68 11.26 13.90
N LYS A 74 -5.00 10.17 13.49
CA LYS A 74 -4.03 9.45 14.30
C LYS A 74 -2.90 8.89 13.43
N ILE A 75 -1.73 8.82 14.02
CA ILE A 75 -0.55 8.18 13.44
C ILE A 75 -0.10 7.07 14.41
N TYR A 76 -0.18 5.83 13.96
CA TYR A 76 0.19 4.67 14.75
C TYR A 76 1.55 4.14 14.32
N ALA A 77 2.41 3.75 15.26
CA ALA A 77 3.52 2.88 14.94
C ALA A 77 2.96 1.52 14.52
N LEU A 78 3.35 1.02 13.35
CA LEU A 78 2.94 -0.27 12.81
C LEU A 78 4.14 -0.97 12.17
N ASP A 79 4.49 -2.15 12.69
CA ASP A 79 5.37 -3.09 12.02
C ASP A 79 4.59 -4.36 11.66
N ALA A 80 4.25 -4.47 10.37
CA ALA A 80 3.46 -5.58 9.86
C ALA A 80 4.25 -6.89 9.67
N ALA A 81 5.50 -6.93 10.11
CA ALA A 81 6.25 -8.17 10.24
C ALA A 81 5.80 -9.00 11.46
N TYR A 82 5.07 -8.38 12.39
CA TYR A 82 4.68 -9.01 13.65
C TYR A 82 3.16 -8.93 13.85
N ASP A 83 2.58 -10.08 14.13
CA ASP A 83 1.15 -10.21 14.41
C ASP A 83 0.80 -9.79 15.83
N ARG A 84 1.61 -10.19 16.81
CA ARG A 84 1.42 -9.98 18.25
C ARG A 84 2.70 -9.48 18.89
N TYR A 85 2.56 -8.87 20.07
CA TYR A 85 3.70 -8.32 20.80
C TYR A 85 4.81 -9.34 21.09
N ASP A 86 4.42 -10.58 21.43
CA ASP A 86 5.37 -11.66 21.73
C ASP A 86 6.11 -12.17 20.50
N ASP A 87 5.62 -11.90 19.29
CA ASP A 87 6.29 -12.24 18.04
C ASP A 87 7.48 -11.32 17.74
N ILE A 88 7.59 -10.15 18.42
CA ILE A 88 8.70 -9.22 18.23
C ILE A 88 9.95 -9.77 18.93
N PRO A 89 11.05 -10.04 18.21
CA PRO A 89 12.31 -10.48 18.82
C PRO A 89 12.81 -9.50 19.89
N GLU A 90 13.46 -10.02 20.92
CA GLU A 90 13.90 -9.21 22.08
C GLU A 90 14.90 -8.12 21.69
N ASP A 91 15.81 -8.40 20.76
CA ASP A 91 16.76 -7.45 20.21
C ASP A 91 16.07 -6.31 19.42
N VAL A 92 14.96 -6.61 18.74
CA VAL A 92 14.14 -5.60 18.08
C VAL A 92 13.40 -4.75 19.12
N ARG A 93 12.77 -5.36 20.13
CA ARG A 93 12.10 -4.65 21.23
C ARG A 93 13.04 -3.72 21.97
N GLY A 94 14.30 -4.16 22.20
CA GLY A 94 15.35 -3.38 22.84
C GLY A 94 15.90 -2.23 21.98
N ASN A 95 15.62 -2.19 20.69
CA ASN A 95 16.11 -1.15 19.80
C ASN A 95 15.46 0.19 20.13
N LYS A 96 16.28 1.26 20.18
CA LYS A 96 15.83 2.63 20.48
C LYS A 96 14.68 3.16 19.62
N ARG A 97 14.48 2.59 18.43
CA ARG A 97 13.41 2.98 17.50
C ARG A 97 12.08 2.28 17.80
N TYR A 98 12.10 1.23 18.62
CA TYR A 98 10.93 0.46 19.05
C TYR A 98 10.58 0.68 20.52
N LYS A 99 11.53 1.11 21.34
CA LYS A 99 11.40 1.15 22.81
C LYS A 99 10.22 1.99 23.31
N ASP A 100 9.93 3.12 22.62
CA ASP A 100 8.94 4.10 23.10
C ASP A 100 7.67 4.18 22.24
N VAL A 101 7.47 3.23 21.32
CA VAL A 101 6.30 3.26 20.40
C VAL A 101 5.12 2.40 20.86
N GLY A 102 5.28 1.69 21.98
CA GLY A 102 4.27 0.75 22.48
C GLY A 102 4.14 -0.49 21.61
N ASP A 103 2.97 -1.15 21.68
CA ASP A 103 2.68 -2.31 20.84
C ASP A 103 2.44 -1.88 19.38
N CYS A 104 3.47 -2.05 18.54
CA CYS A 104 3.44 -1.68 17.13
C CYS A 104 3.04 -2.83 16.18
N THR A 105 2.53 -3.93 16.72
CA THR A 105 2.08 -5.08 15.94
C THR A 105 0.72 -4.84 15.28
N ILE A 106 0.33 -5.72 14.37
CA ILE A 106 -0.97 -5.65 13.71
C ILE A 106 -2.10 -5.73 14.76
N GLU A 107 -2.00 -6.64 15.74
CA GLU A 107 -2.97 -6.78 16.84
C GLU A 107 -2.98 -5.55 17.75
N GLY A 108 -1.80 -5.02 18.11
CA GLY A 108 -1.66 -3.84 18.94
C GLY A 108 -2.28 -2.59 18.30
N VAL A 109 -2.14 -2.42 16.99
CA VAL A 109 -2.80 -1.31 16.27
C VAL A 109 -4.31 -1.51 16.21
N ALA A 110 -4.79 -2.73 15.93
CA ALA A 110 -6.22 -3.03 15.93
C ALA A 110 -6.87 -2.71 17.29
N LYS A 111 -6.21 -3.10 18.39
CA LYS A 111 -6.66 -2.77 19.74
C LYS A 111 -6.71 -1.25 19.97
N ARG A 112 -5.63 -0.53 19.62
CA ARG A 112 -5.60 0.94 19.80
C ARG A 112 -6.66 1.67 18.97
N LEU A 113 -7.02 1.17 17.78
CA LEU A 113 -8.13 1.73 17.01
C LEU A 113 -9.46 1.57 17.74
N THR A 114 -9.69 0.43 18.40
CA THR A 114 -10.88 0.23 19.24
C THR A 114 -10.86 1.13 20.48
N ASP A 115 -9.72 1.25 21.14
CA ASP A 115 -9.56 2.09 22.33
C ASP A 115 -9.79 3.58 22.00
N ASP A 116 -9.32 4.05 20.83
CA ASP A 116 -9.44 5.45 20.40
C ASP A 116 -10.85 5.79 19.86
N PHE A 117 -11.54 4.85 19.22
CA PHE A 117 -12.74 5.17 18.41
C PHE A 117 -13.95 4.27 18.67
N GLY A 118 -13.86 3.32 19.61
CA GLY A 118 -14.95 2.42 19.97
C GLY A 118 -15.16 1.27 18.97
N ASP A 119 -16.35 0.69 19.01
CA ASP A 119 -16.72 -0.46 18.20
C ASP A 119 -16.87 -0.09 16.72
N LYS A 120 -16.39 -0.96 15.83
CA LYS A 120 -16.48 -0.83 14.38
C LYS A 120 -16.08 0.57 13.86
N PRO A 121 -14.89 1.06 14.21
CA PRO A 121 -14.48 2.42 13.87
C PRO A 121 -14.08 2.59 12.42
N LEU A 122 -13.94 1.49 11.62
CA LEU A 122 -13.22 1.50 10.37
C LEU A 122 -14.14 1.21 9.17
N ASP A 123 -14.01 2.02 8.12
CA ASP A 123 -14.71 1.85 6.84
C ASP A 123 -13.74 1.43 5.71
N ILE A 124 -12.48 1.84 5.81
CA ILE A 124 -11.49 1.66 4.75
C ILE A 124 -10.18 1.17 5.36
N LEU A 125 -9.66 0.07 4.85
CA LEU A 125 -8.33 -0.44 5.14
C LEU A 125 -7.48 -0.42 3.89
N VAL A 126 -6.34 0.27 3.93
CA VAL A 126 -5.37 0.27 2.83
C VAL A 126 -4.08 -0.41 3.27
N HIS A 127 -3.68 -1.44 2.53
CA HIS A 127 -2.43 -2.15 2.70
C HIS A 127 -1.41 -1.67 1.66
N SER A 128 -0.59 -0.68 2.03
CA SER A 128 0.49 -0.13 1.20
C SER A 128 1.86 -0.53 1.79
N LEU A 129 2.03 -1.83 2.01
CA LEU A 129 3.20 -2.41 2.67
C LEU A 129 3.96 -3.33 1.72
N ALA A 130 5.28 -3.25 1.77
CA ALA A 130 6.18 -4.19 1.11
C ALA A 130 7.55 -4.15 1.79
N ASN A 131 8.16 -5.32 1.92
CA ASN A 131 9.54 -5.44 2.35
C ASN A 131 10.22 -6.59 1.60
N GLY A 132 11.26 -6.28 0.84
CA GLY A 132 12.08 -7.26 0.13
C GLY A 132 13.55 -7.02 0.46
N PRO A 133 14.08 -7.56 1.56
CA PRO A 133 15.45 -7.28 2.01
C PRO A 133 16.50 -7.66 0.96
N GLU A 134 16.18 -8.60 0.10
CA GLU A 134 17.06 -9.08 -0.96
C GLU A 134 16.54 -8.76 -2.38
N VAL A 135 15.69 -7.73 -2.53
CA VAL A 135 15.05 -7.38 -3.82
C VAL A 135 16.02 -7.19 -4.99
N LYS A 136 17.28 -6.82 -4.71
CA LYS A 136 18.34 -6.67 -5.72
C LYS A 136 18.96 -7.99 -6.18
N LYS A 137 18.77 -9.08 -5.44
CA LYS A 137 19.33 -10.37 -5.78
C LYS A 137 18.46 -11.07 -6.82
N PRO A 138 19.05 -11.74 -7.80
CA PRO A 138 18.32 -12.71 -8.63
C PRO A 138 17.62 -13.76 -7.75
N LEU A 139 16.51 -14.31 -8.23
CA LEU A 139 15.76 -15.30 -7.47
C LEU A 139 16.61 -16.54 -7.11
N LEU A 140 17.51 -16.96 -8.01
CA LEU A 140 18.41 -18.09 -7.77
C LEU A 140 19.44 -17.84 -6.65
N GLU A 141 19.70 -16.57 -6.30
CA GLU A 141 20.66 -16.16 -5.26
C GLU A 141 19.93 -15.71 -3.97
N THR A 142 18.61 -15.71 -3.99
CA THR A 142 17.80 -15.28 -2.84
C THR A 142 17.86 -16.33 -1.75
N SER A 143 18.18 -15.90 -0.53
CA SER A 143 18.15 -16.78 0.63
C SER A 143 16.71 -17.17 0.99
N ARG A 144 16.54 -18.34 1.65
CA ARG A 144 15.23 -18.75 2.20
C ARG A 144 14.65 -17.68 3.12
N ASN A 145 15.46 -17.09 3.99
CA ASN A 145 15.02 -16.04 4.91
C ASN A 145 14.57 -14.78 4.17
N GLY A 146 15.35 -14.31 3.18
CA GLY A 146 14.96 -13.16 2.36
C GLY A 146 13.66 -13.38 1.60
N TYR A 147 13.49 -14.57 1.01
CA TYR A 147 12.26 -14.97 0.31
C TYR A 147 11.05 -14.99 1.26
N LEU A 148 11.18 -15.67 2.42
CA LEU A 148 10.10 -15.76 3.40
C LEU A 148 9.73 -14.40 3.98
N THR A 149 10.72 -13.52 4.24
CA THR A 149 10.48 -12.14 4.68
C THR A 149 9.69 -11.36 3.63
N ALA A 150 10.04 -11.49 2.35
CA ALA A 150 9.33 -10.81 1.26
C ALA A 150 7.85 -11.24 1.21
N VAL A 151 7.56 -12.55 1.28
CA VAL A 151 6.19 -13.08 1.27
C VAL A 151 5.44 -12.71 2.56
N SER A 152 6.09 -12.83 3.72
CA SER A 152 5.49 -12.52 5.02
C SER A 152 5.01 -11.07 5.09
N VAL A 153 5.90 -10.10 4.82
CA VAL A 153 5.57 -8.69 5.00
C VAL A 153 4.79 -8.10 3.82
N SER A 154 4.97 -8.63 2.59
CA SER A 154 4.33 -8.03 1.41
C SER A 154 3.05 -8.74 0.96
N ALA A 155 2.72 -9.91 1.52
CA ALA A 155 1.49 -10.64 1.21
C ALA A 155 0.75 -11.09 2.47
N TYR A 156 1.35 -11.94 3.32
CA TYR A 156 0.67 -12.47 4.51
C TYR A 156 0.19 -11.37 5.46
N SER A 157 0.89 -10.25 5.57
CA SER A 157 0.45 -9.14 6.41
C SER A 157 -0.95 -8.61 6.04
N LEU A 158 -1.38 -8.71 4.76
CA LEU A 158 -2.76 -8.42 4.36
C LEU A 158 -3.74 -9.40 5.01
N VAL A 159 -3.43 -10.70 4.98
CA VAL A 159 -4.25 -11.75 5.61
C VAL A 159 -4.38 -11.47 7.10
N SER A 160 -3.26 -11.23 7.77
CA SER A 160 -3.21 -10.90 9.20
C SER A 160 -4.00 -9.63 9.53
N MET A 161 -3.84 -8.56 8.74
CA MET A 161 -4.59 -7.31 8.94
C MET A 161 -6.10 -7.55 8.78
N ILE A 162 -6.55 -8.22 7.73
CA ILE A 162 -7.99 -8.49 7.54
C ILE A 162 -8.55 -9.36 8.67
N ALA A 163 -7.79 -10.34 9.15
CA ALA A 163 -8.23 -11.17 10.27
C ALA A 163 -8.48 -10.36 11.56
N ARG A 164 -7.68 -9.32 11.81
CA ARG A 164 -7.74 -8.50 13.04
C ARG A 164 -8.55 -7.21 12.88
N PHE A 165 -8.50 -6.57 11.72
CA PHE A 165 -9.24 -5.35 11.45
C PHE A 165 -10.66 -5.63 10.92
N GLY A 166 -10.91 -6.79 10.29
CA GLY A 166 -12.22 -7.16 9.76
C GLY A 166 -13.35 -7.06 10.80
N PRO A 167 -13.18 -7.56 12.05
CA PRO A 167 -14.18 -7.38 13.10
C PRO A 167 -14.46 -5.91 13.46
N LEU A 168 -13.48 -5.01 13.20
CA LEU A 168 -13.56 -3.57 13.48
C LEU A 168 -14.16 -2.78 12.31
N MET A 169 -14.41 -3.43 11.20
CA MET A 169 -14.93 -2.78 10.00
C MET A 169 -16.45 -2.72 10.02
N ARG A 170 -17.00 -1.62 9.47
CA ARG A 170 -18.42 -1.46 9.26
C ARG A 170 -18.89 -2.28 8.06
N ASP A 171 -20.19 -2.51 7.98
CA ASP A 171 -20.78 -3.16 6.82
C ASP A 171 -20.53 -2.33 5.55
N ASN A 172 -20.27 -3.01 4.42
CA ASN A 172 -19.87 -2.39 3.15
C ASN A 172 -18.53 -1.65 3.18
N ALA A 173 -17.68 -1.95 4.16
CA ALA A 173 -16.32 -1.46 4.20
C ALA A 173 -15.48 -2.01 3.04
N SER A 174 -14.32 -1.42 2.82
CA SER A 174 -13.46 -1.74 1.68
C SER A 174 -12.01 -1.91 2.11
N VAL A 175 -11.37 -2.93 1.55
CA VAL A 175 -9.93 -3.16 1.67
C VAL A 175 -9.28 -3.02 0.30
N VAL A 176 -8.19 -2.26 0.23
CA VAL A 176 -7.38 -2.10 -0.98
C VAL A 176 -5.92 -2.38 -0.64
N SER A 177 -5.27 -3.23 -1.45
CA SER A 177 -3.83 -3.50 -1.36
C SER A 177 -3.11 -3.02 -2.62
N LEU A 178 -1.77 -3.02 -2.59
CA LEU A 178 -0.93 -2.64 -3.73
C LEU A 178 -0.08 -3.83 -4.21
N THR A 179 -0.26 -4.18 -5.47
CA THR A 179 0.54 -5.17 -6.19
C THR A 179 1.34 -4.54 -7.33
N TYR A 180 2.02 -5.36 -8.09
CA TYR A 180 2.76 -4.97 -9.28
C TYR A 180 2.72 -6.09 -10.31
N MET A 181 2.69 -5.76 -11.59
CA MET A 181 2.61 -6.72 -12.69
C MET A 181 3.71 -7.79 -12.68
N ALA A 182 4.75 -7.65 -11.87
CA ALA A 182 5.74 -8.68 -11.61
C ALA A 182 5.15 -9.96 -10.99
N SER A 183 3.90 -9.94 -10.54
CA SER A 183 3.10 -11.12 -10.16
C SER A 183 2.85 -12.08 -11.32
N GLU A 184 2.75 -11.54 -12.54
CA GLU A 184 2.37 -12.28 -13.76
C GLU A 184 3.45 -12.24 -14.86
N ARG A 185 4.35 -11.27 -14.80
CA ARG A 185 5.36 -11.02 -15.83
C ARG A 185 6.76 -11.01 -15.22
N VAL A 186 7.74 -11.40 -16.01
CA VAL A 186 9.15 -11.27 -15.60
C VAL A 186 9.57 -9.82 -15.73
N ILE A 187 9.96 -9.23 -14.61
CA ILE A 187 10.55 -7.89 -14.56
C ILE A 187 12.01 -8.03 -14.14
N PRO A 188 12.97 -7.89 -15.07
CA PRO A 188 14.38 -7.97 -14.75
C PRO A 188 14.78 -7.00 -13.64
N GLY A 189 15.52 -7.49 -12.62
CA GLY A 189 15.94 -6.69 -11.47
C GLY A 189 14.91 -6.55 -10.34
N TYR A 190 13.71 -7.11 -10.50
CA TYR A 190 12.72 -7.19 -9.42
C TYR A 190 12.77 -8.60 -8.79
N GLY A 191 13.78 -8.81 -7.93
CA GLY A 191 14.15 -10.11 -7.38
C GLY A 191 13.80 -10.32 -5.91
N GLY A 192 14.59 -11.12 -5.21
CA GLY A 192 14.46 -11.33 -3.75
C GLY A 192 13.14 -11.95 -3.31
N GLY A 193 12.42 -12.65 -4.18
CA GLY A 193 11.11 -13.23 -3.86
C GLY A 193 9.93 -12.23 -3.96
N MET A 194 10.17 -10.97 -4.36
CA MET A 194 9.12 -9.96 -4.44
C MET A 194 8.05 -10.25 -5.49
N SER A 195 8.42 -10.83 -6.64
CA SER A 195 7.44 -11.28 -7.66
C SER A 195 6.50 -12.34 -7.08
N SER A 196 7.06 -13.33 -6.37
CA SER A 196 6.27 -14.37 -5.69
C SER A 196 5.35 -13.80 -4.62
N ALA A 197 5.84 -12.80 -3.85
CA ALA A 197 5.03 -12.11 -2.85
C ALA A 197 3.85 -11.36 -3.50
N LYS A 198 4.04 -10.71 -4.66
CA LYS A 198 2.95 -10.04 -5.37
C LYS A 198 1.95 -11.04 -5.97
N ALA A 199 2.40 -12.18 -6.48
CA ALA A 199 1.52 -13.25 -6.94
C ALA A 199 0.69 -13.84 -5.78
N ALA A 200 1.31 -14.07 -4.62
CA ALA A 200 0.62 -14.50 -3.41
C ALA A 200 -0.44 -13.46 -2.97
N LEU A 201 -0.08 -12.17 -2.92
CA LEU A 201 -1.00 -11.08 -2.56
C LEU A 201 -2.24 -11.05 -3.46
N GLU A 202 -2.10 -11.24 -4.77
CA GLU A 202 -3.22 -11.27 -5.71
C GLU A 202 -4.07 -12.52 -5.56
N SER A 203 -3.45 -13.68 -5.29
CA SER A 203 -4.17 -14.91 -4.96
C SER A 203 -4.96 -14.76 -3.67
N ASP A 204 -4.33 -14.24 -2.63
CA ASP A 204 -4.95 -13.99 -1.32
C ASP A 204 -6.07 -12.97 -1.43
N THR A 205 -5.93 -11.92 -2.26
CA THR A 205 -6.99 -10.94 -2.51
C THR A 205 -8.29 -11.62 -2.96
N ARG A 206 -8.23 -12.60 -3.86
CA ARG A 206 -9.42 -13.35 -4.33
C ARG A 206 -10.04 -14.19 -3.22
N THR A 207 -9.23 -14.91 -2.47
CA THR A 207 -9.67 -15.73 -1.34
C THR A 207 -10.28 -14.88 -0.24
N LEU A 208 -9.59 -13.79 0.14
CA LEU A 208 -10.06 -12.86 1.17
C LEU A 208 -11.32 -12.11 0.75
N ALA A 209 -11.50 -11.81 -0.53
CA ALA A 209 -12.75 -11.24 -1.04
C ALA A 209 -13.96 -12.15 -0.76
N PHE A 210 -13.79 -13.47 -0.89
CA PHE A 210 -14.81 -14.43 -0.52
C PHE A 210 -14.97 -14.54 1.01
N GLU A 211 -13.89 -14.79 1.73
CA GLU A 211 -13.95 -15.05 3.16
C GLU A 211 -14.37 -13.82 3.98
N ALA A 212 -13.73 -12.67 3.76
CA ALA A 212 -14.05 -11.43 4.45
C ALA A 212 -15.41 -10.87 3.99
N GLY A 213 -15.76 -11.06 2.71
CA GLY A 213 -17.07 -10.70 2.19
C GLY A 213 -18.19 -11.45 2.91
N ARG A 214 -18.04 -12.77 3.10
CA ARG A 214 -19.03 -13.60 3.81
C ARG A 214 -19.06 -13.34 5.32
N LYS A 215 -17.89 -13.10 5.93
CA LYS A 215 -17.77 -12.99 7.38
C LYS A 215 -18.04 -11.59 7.90
N PHE A 216 -17.62 -10.55 7.18
CA PHE A 216 -17.60 -9.16 7.64
C PHE A 216 -18.38 -8.21 6.70
N GLY A 217 -18.89 -8.65 5.55
CA GLY A 217 -19.52 -7.77 4.57
C GLY A 217 -18.55 -6.81 3.88
N VAL A 218 -17.26 -7.17 3.77
CA VAL A 218 -16.18 -6.29 3.31
C VAL A 218 -15.75 -6.65 1.90
N ARG A 219 -15.51 -5.65 1.05
CA ARG A 219 -14.92 -5.83 -0.29
C ARG A 219 -13.40 -5.80 -0.19
N VAL A 220 -12.70 -6.68 -0.93
CA VAL A 220 -11.24 -6.75 -0.96
C VAL A 220 -10.76 -6.71 -2.40
N ASN A 221 -9.96 -5.70 -2.75
CA ASN A 221 -9.40 -5.52 -4.08
C ASN A 221 -7.92 -5.16 -4.00
N THR A 222 -7.20 -5.29 -5.11
CA THR A 222 -5.81 -4.84 -5.20
C THR A 222 -5.58 -3.95 -6.42
N ILE A 223 -4.66 -3.01 -6.32
CA ILE A 223 -4.23 -2.13 -7.42
C ILE A 223 -2.84 -2.56 -7.85
N SER A 224 -2.70 -2.94 -9.12
CA SER A 224 -1.41 -3.15 -9.76
C SER A 224 -0.90 -1.81 -10.31
N ALA A 225 -0.06 -1.15 -9.49
CA ALA A 225 0.49 0.15 -9.83
C ALA A 225 1.73 0.02 -10.71
N GLY A 226 1.89 0.91 -11.68
CA GLY A 226 3.13 1.05 -12.45
C GLY A 226 4.31 1.47 -11.57
N PRO A 227 5.55 1.39 -12.08
CA PRO A 227 6.73 1.78 -11.32
C PRO A 227 6.72 3.27 -11.01
N TRP A 228 7.07 3.60 -9.77
CA TRP A 228 7.20 4.96 -9.26
C TRP A 228 8.45 5.08 -8.39
N ALA A 229 9.24 6.13 -8.61
CA ALA A 229 10.49 6.37 -7.89
C ALA A 229 10.25 6.94 -6.48
N SER A 230 9.53 6.18 -5.64
CA SER A 230 9.38 6.50 -4.22
C SER A 230 10.67 6.18 -3.44
N ARG A 231 10.79 6.72 -2.22
CA ARG A 231 11.91 6.41 -1.33
C ARG A 231 12.02 4.90 -1.04
N ALA A 232 10.90 4.23 -0.82
CA ALA A 232 10.88 2.78 -0.61
C ALA A 232 11.31 2.02 -1.89
N ALA A 233 10.90 2.47 -3.07
CA ALA A 233 11.25 1.84 -4.34
C ALA A 233 12.72 2.06 -4.73
N SER A 234 13.41 3.07 -4.18
CA SER A 234 14.85 3.29 -4.40
C SER A 234 15.69 2.09 -3.96
N ALA A 235 15.17 1.26 -3.04
CA ALA A 235 15.81 -0.01 -2.66
C ALA A 235 15.95 -1.00 -3.84
N ILE A 236 15.12 -0.90 -4.87
CA ILE A 236 15.17 -1.76 -6.07
C ILE A 236 16.46 -1.48 -6.90
N GLY A 237 16.95 -0.23 -6.87
CA GLY A 237 18.22 0.17 -7.51
C GLY A 237 18.15 0.44 -9.01
N ILE A 238 17.06 0.05 -9.68
CA ILE A 238 16.81 0.27 -11.12
C ILE A 238 15.47 0.99 -11.36
N ILE A 239 14.85 1.51 -10.32
CA ILE A 239 13.48 2.05 -10.38
C ILE A 239 13.35 3.19 -11.41
N GLU A 240 14.34 4.09 -11.48
CA GLU A 240 14.31 5.20 -12.43
C GLU A 240 14.31 4.69 -13.88
N ARG A 241 15.12 3.65 -14.18
CA ARG A 241 15.12 3.00 -15.49
C ARG A 241 13.81 2.31 -15.80
N MET A 242 13.17 1.71 -14.79
CA MET A 242 11.83 1.11 -14.96
C MET A 242 10.79 2.17 -15.30
N VAL A 243 10.81 3.30 -14.61
CA VAL A 243 9.90 4.44 -14.87
C VAL A 243 10.11 4.97 -16.29
N GLU A 244 11.36 5.21 -16.68
CA GLU A 244 11.71 5.67 -18.04
C GLU A 244 11.27 4.67 -19.12
N TYR A 245 11.52 3.39 -18.93
CA TYR A 245 11.14 2.35 -19.88
C TYR A 245 9.61 2.26 -20.04
N VAL A 246 8.87 2.32 -18.94
CA VAL A 246 7.39 2.31 -18.98
C VAL A 246 6.86 3.54 -19.71
N ALA A 247 7.39 4.73 -19.43
CA ALA A 247 6.98 5.96 -20.12
C ALA A 247 7.18 5.90 -21.64
N LYS A 248 8.21 5.17 -22.11
CA LYS A 248 8.49 4.96 -23.55
C LYS A 248 7.66 3.83 -24.18
N THR A 249 7.17 2.89 -23.38
CA THR A 249 6.55 1.64 -23.88
C THR A 249 5.05 1.60 -23.67
N ALA A 250 4.53 2.22 -22.61
CA ALA A 250 3.11 2.20 -22.28
C ALA A 250 2.25 2.91 -23.34
N PRO A 251 0.99 2.49 -23.55
CA PRO A 251 0.06 3.18 -24.44
C PRO A 251 -0.14 4.67 -24.11
N LEU A 252 -0.16 5.04 -22.84
CA LEU A 252 -0.18 6.43 -22.40
C LEU A 252 1.23 6.87 -22.03
N THR A 253 1.80 7.82 -22.79
CA THR A 253 3.19 8.28 -22.66
C THR A 253 3.40 9.29 -21.53
N SER A 254 2.31 9.82 -20.94
CA SER A 254 2.44 10.68 -19.74
C SER A 254 2.97 9.85 -18.56
N PRO A 255 3.86 10.40 -17.73
CA PRO A 255 4.33 9.72 -16.53
C PRO A 255 3.17 9.28 -15.63
N LEU A 256 3.33 8.14 -14.96
CA LEU A 256 2.43 7.77 -13.87
C LEU A 256 2.64 8.73 -12.71
N GLU A 257 1.54 9.27 -12.19
CA GLU A 257 1.55 10.07 -10.97
C GLU A 257 0.98 9.28 -9.80
N PRO A 258 1.48 9.45 -8.57
CA PRO A 258 0.91 8.77 -7.40
C PRO A 258 -0.57 9.06 -7.20
N SER A 259 -1.06 10.22 -7.64
CA SER A 259 -2.47 10.59 -7.64
C SER A 259 -3.33 9.71 -8.55
N ASP A 260 -2.78 9.12 -9.62
CA ASP A 260 -3.53 8.17 -10.46
C ASP A 260 -3.94 6.94 -9.62
N VAL A 261 -3.00 6.44 -8.82
CA VAL A 261 -3.24 5.32 -7.89
C VAL A 261 -4.18 5.74 -6.75
N GLY A 262 -3.97 6.93 -6.19
CA GLY A 262 -4.82 7.51 -5.14
C GLY A 262 -6.28 7.63 -5.58
N ASN A 263 -6.53 8.14 -6.78
CA ASN A 263 -7.88 8.32 -7.32
C ASN A 263 -8.60 6.97 -7.53
N VAL A 264 -7.91 5.95 -8.05
CA VAL A 264 -8.47 4.61 -8.20
C VAL A 264 -8.73 3.96 -6.83
N ALA A 265 -7.85 4.16 -5.86
CA ALA A 265 -8.08 3.69 -4.49
C ALA A 265 -9.33 4.35 -3.87
N ALA A 266 -9.49 5.67 -4.01
CA ALA A 266 -10.68 6.39 -3.54
C ALA A 266 -11.96 5.87 -4.22
N PHE A 267 -11.93 5.61 -5.52
CA PHE A 267 -13.05 4.99 -6.25
C PHE A 267 -13.36 3.59 -5.68
N LEU A 268 -12.38 2.70 -5.57
CA LEU A 268 -12.58 1.33 -5.05
C LEU A 268 -13.09 1.33 -3.60
N CYS A 269 -12.72 2.33 -2.82
CA CYS A 269 -13.19 2.48 -1.44
C CYS A 269 -14.58 3.14 -1.34
N SER A 270 -15.08 3.72 -2.42
CA SER A 270 -16.36 4.41 -2.42
C SER A 270 -17.55 3.45 -2.66
N PRO A 271 -18.79 3.91 -2.36
CA PRO A 271 -20.00 3.17 -2.70
C PRO A 271 -20.18 2.93 -4.21
N LEU A 272 -19.56 3.73 -5.08
CA LEU A 272 -19.60 3.57 -6.53
C LEU A 272 -19.01 2.23 -7.00
N ALA A 273 -18.06 1.67 -6.21
CA ALA A 273 -17.45 0.37 -6.46
C ALA A 273 -18.14 -0.78 -5.69
N GLY A 274 -19.40 -0.60 -5.26
CA GLY A 274 -20.11 -1.56 -4.41
C GLY A 274 -20.21 -2.98 -4.97
N GLY A 275 -20.18 -3.14 -6.28
CA GLY A 275 -20.19 -4.44 -6.96
C GLY A 275 -18.79 -5.00 -7.29
N ILE A 276 -17.70 -4.34 -6.88
CA ILE A 276 -16.33 -4.71 -7.24
C ILE A 276 -15.61 -5.31 -6.03
N THR A 277 -15.27 -6.61 -6.11
CA THR A 277 -14.48 -7.33 -5.10
C THR A 277 -13.69 -8.46 -5.73
N GLY A 278 -12.53 -8.84 -5.18
CA GLY A 278 -11.68 -9.92 -5.65
C GLY A 278 -10.91 -9.62 -6.94
N THR A 279 -10.77 -8.36 -7.32
CA THR A 279 -10.14 -7.96 -8.58
C THR A 279 -8.80 -7.26 -8.39
N THR A 280 -7.95 -7.39 -9.42
CA THR A 280 -6.76 -6.58 -9.63
C THR A 280 -7.07 -5.49 -10.65
N VAL A 281 -6.90 -4.23 -10.26
CA VAL A 281 -7.09 -3.06 -11.16
C VAL A 281 -5.71 -2.50 -11.52
N TYR A 282 -5.42 -2.46 -12.82
CA TYR A 282 -4.15 -1.92 -13.30
C TYR A 282 -4.18 -0.40 -13.38
N VAL A 283 -3.17 0.24 -12.80
CA VAL A 283 -2.94 1.69 -12.87
C VAL A 283 -1.47 1.90 -13.25
N ASP A 284 -1.17 1.70 -14.52
CA ASP A 284 0.19 1.63 -15.05
C ASP A 284 0.31 2.22 -16.46
N LYS A 285 -0.59 3.14 -16.81
CA LYS A 285 -0.65 3.77 -18.15
C LYS A 285 -0.90 2.77 -19.29
N GLY A 286 -1.42 1.57 -18.96
CA GLY A 286 -1.68 0.50 -19.92
C GLY A 286 -0.47 -0.39 -20.20
N TYR A 287 0.64 -0.22 -19.47
CA TYR A 287 1.85 -0.99 -19.71
C TYR A 287 1.65 -2.50 -19.60
N HIS A 288 0.80 -2.97 -18.66
CA HIS A 288 0.49 -4.40 -18.49
C HIS A 288 -0.06 -5.08 -19.76
N SER A 289 -0.71 -4.32 -20.65
CA SER A 289 -1.32 -4.85 -21.88
C SER A 289 -0.30 -5.03 -23.03
N MET A 290 0.93 -4.51 -22.85
CA MET A 290 1.96 -4.57 -23.87
C MET A 290 2.65 -5.94 -23.85
N GLY A 291 2.69 -6.61 -24.99
CA GLY A 291 3.45 -7.85 -25.18
C GLY A 291 4.93 -7.61 -25.51
N MET A 292 5.26 -6.38 -25.97
CA MET A 292 6.61 -6.02 -26.42
C MET A 292 6.82 -4.51 -26.28
N GLY A 293 8.08 -4.09 -26.07
CA GLY A 293 8.45 -2.68 -26.04
C GLY A 293 8.32 -2.00 -27.40
N TYR A 294 7.92 -0.75 -27.43
CA TYR A 294 7.73 0.01 -28.67
C TYR A 294 9.05 0.41 -29.38
N GLU A 295 10.11 0.69 -28.62
CA GLU A 295 11.41 1.13 -29.16
C GLU A 295 12.00 0.23 -30.28
N PRO A 296 11.95 -1.13 -30.17
CA PRO A 296 12.48 -1.96 -31.23
C PRO A 296 11.80 -1.75 -32.60
N PHE A 297 10.53 -1.35 -32.60
CA PHE A 297 9.77 -1.13 -33.85
C PHE A 297 9.96 0.25 -34.44
N SER A 298 10.13 1.28 -33.63
CA SER A 298 10.39 2.64 -34.11
C SER A 298 11.71 2.76 -34.86
N GLN A 299 12.69 1.87 -34.57
CA GLN A 299 13.97 1.78 -35.28
C GLN A 299 13.90 0.99 -36.60
N LEU A 300 12.86 0.16 -36.79
CA LEU A 300 12.65 -0.61 -38.01
C LEU A 300 11.90 0.18 -39.09
N SER A 301 11.34 1.32 -38.74
CA SER A 301 10.55 2.18 -39.62
C SER A 301 11.33 3.36 -40.18
N SER A 302 12.61 3.45 -39.90
CA SER A 302 13.59 4.41 -40.47
C SER A 302 14.52 3.72 -41.42
#